data_b5d035a906080a2d0f0e0f5f13e4d053
#
_entry.id   b5d035a906080a2d0f0e0f5f13e4d053
#
_cell.length_a   1.000
_cell.length_b   1.000
_cell.length_c   1.000
_cell.angle_alpha   90.00
_cell.angle_beta   90.00
_cell.angle_gamma   90.00
#
_symmetry.space_group_name_H-M   'P 1'
#
loop_
_entity.id
_entity.type
_entity.pdbx_description
1 polymer ?
#
loop_
_entity_poly.entity_id
_entity_poly.type
_entity_poly.pdbx_seq_one_letter_code
_entity_poly.pdbx_strand_id
1 'polypeptide(L)'
;MANIASAQKQHRKMIKNRARNRAAMGAIRTAIKAARGAVDSKAADSAALVKKAIATIDSAVTKGILKKNTASRYVSRLSTRSPAA
;
A
#
# COMPACT_ATOMS: atom_id res chain seq x y z
N MET A 1 25.74 18.73 -22.84
CA MET A 1 25.87 19.15 -21.42
C MET A 1 24.52 19.22 -20.71
N ALA A 2 23.48 19.77 -21.36
CA ALA A 2 22.13 19.78 -20.80
C ALA A 2 21.62 18.39 -20.46
N ASN A 3 21.99 17.38 -21.24
CA ASN A 3 21.56 15.99 -21.02
C ASN A 3 22.10 15.41 -19.71
N ILE A 4 23.30 15.79 -19.30
CA ILE A 4 23.93 15.30 -18.07
C ILE A 4 23.19 15.87 -16.84
N ALA A 5 22.90 17.17 -16.84
CA ALA A 5 22.19 17.82 -15.74
C ALA A 5 20.77 17.25 -15.60
N SER A 6 20.08 17.03 -16.74
CA SER A 6 18.74 16.45 -16.76
C SER A 6 18.75 15.01 -16.23
N ALA A 7 19.73 14.21 -16.64
CA ALA A 7 19.88 12.82 -16.19
C ALA A 7 20.16 12.77 -14.68
N GLN A 8 20.99 13.66 -14.15
CA GLN A 8 21.28 13.73 -12.72
C GLN A 8 20.02 14.10 -11.92
N LYS A 9 19.23 15.05 -12.44
CA LYS A 9 17.97 15.45 -11.79
C LYS A 9 16.99 14.29 -11.75
N GLN A 10 16.85 13.55 -12.84
CA GLN A 10 15.97 12.38 -12.91
C GLN A 10 16.46 11.28 -11.97
N HIS A 11 17.75 11.08 -11.87
CA HIS A 11 18.34 10.09 -10.97
C HIS A 11 18.02 10.42 -9.49
N ARG A 12 18.15 11.70 -9.11
CA ARG A 12 17.80 12.14 -7.75
C ARG A 12 16.32 11.93 -7.45
N LYS A 13 15.44 12.25 -8.42
CA LYS A 13 14.00 12.00 -8.27
C LYS A 13 13.72 10.53 -8.11
N MET A 14 14.42 9.69 -8.88
CA MET A 14 14.26 8.24 -8.84
C MET A 14 14.64 7.69 -7.45
N ILE A 15 15.73 8.17 -6.86
CA ILE A 15 16.17 7.76 -5.52
C ILE A 15 15.12 8.17 -4.47
N LYS A 16 14.63 9.41 -4.52
CA LYS A 16 13.61 9.91 -3.60
C LYS A 16 12.31 9.11 -3.75
N ASN A 17 11.88 8.86 -4.99
CA ASN A 17 10.66 8.11 -5.27
C ASN A 17 10.78 6.67 -4.78
N ARG A 18 11.94 6.04 -4.98
CA ARG A 18 12.18 4.69 -4.53
C ARG A 18 12.11 4.58 -3.01
N ALA A 19 12.72 5.53 -2.28
CA ALA A 19 12.65 5.56 -0.83
C ALA A 19 11.22 5.75 -0.33
N ARG A 20 10.48 6.68 -0.93
CA ARG A 20 9.07 6.92 -0.60
C ARG A 20 8.21 5.70 -0.91
N ASN A 21 8.42 5.07 -2.07
CA ASN A 21 7.67 3.88 -2.47
C ASN A 21 7.94 2.71 -1.54
N ARG A 22 9.19 2.52 -1.15
CA ARG A 22 9.58 1.46 -0.22
C ARG A 22 8.92 1.64 1.15
N ALA A 23 8.91 2.89 1.66
CA ALA A 23 8.25 3.20 2.93
C ALA A 23 6.74 2.97 2.83
N ALA A 24 6.10 3.39 1.72
CA ALA A 24 4.68 3.19 1.50
C ALA A 24 4.33 1.70 1.38
N MET A 25 5.14 0.92 0.67
CA MET A 25 4.93 -0.53 0.57
C MET A 25 5.07 -1.21 1.92
N GLY A 26 6.01 -0.76 2.75
CA GLY A 26 6.16 -1.25 4.12
C GLY A 26 4.90 -0.97 4.94
N ALA A 27 4.35 0.24 4.84
CA ALA A 27 3.12 0.61 5.53
C ALA A 27 1.93 -0.25 5.07
N ILE A 28 1.84 -0.51 3.76
CA ILE A 28 0.78 -1.36 3.19
C ILE A 28 0.88 -2.78 3.75
N ARG A 29 2.07 -3.35 3.75
CA ARG A 29 2.29 -4.71 4.28
C ARG A 29 1.95 -4.80 5.75
N THR A 30 2.34 -3.81 6.54
CA THR A 30 2.04 -3.74 7.96
C THR A 30 0.53 -3.67 8.19
N ALA A 31 -0.17 -2.82 7.44
CA ALA A 31 -1.62 -2.67 7.55
C ALA A 31 -2.35 -3.98 7.19
N ILE A 32 -1.93 -4.63 6.10
CA ILE A 32 -2.50 -5.91 5.67
C ILE A 32 -2.27 -6.99 6.73
N LYS A 33 -1.07 -7.07 7.27
CA LYS A 33 -0.72 -8.06 8.29
C LYS A 33 -1.55 -7.85 9.56
N ALA A 34 -1.71 -6.60 9.99
CA ALA A 34 -2.53 -6.26 11.15
C ALA A 34 -4.00 -6.63 10.92
N ALA A 35 -4.54 -6.32 9.72
CA ALA A 35 -5.92 -6.65 9.38
C ALA A 35 -6.15 -8.16 9.34
N ARG A 36 -5.25 -8.92 8.74
CA ARG A 36 -5.33 -10.38 8.67
C ARG A 36 -5.28 -10.99 10.06
N GLY A 37 -4.36 -10.53 10.89
CA GLY A 37 -4.22 -11.03 12.27
C GLY A 37 -5.48 -10.77 13.07
N ALA A 38 -6.07 -9.59 12.93
CA ALA A 38 -7.32 -9.24 13.63
C ALA A 38 -8.48 -10.11 13.17
N VAL A 39 -8.60 -10.36 11.86
CA VAL A 39 -9.66 -11.22 11.30
C VAL A 39 -9.48 -12.67 11.79
N ASP A 40 -8.26 -13.18 11.73
CA ASP A 40 -7.96 -14.56 12.13
C ASP A 40 -8.21 -14.79 13.62
N SER A 41 -7.92 -13.78 14.46
CA SER A 41 -8.17 -13.86 15.90
C SER A 41 -9.59 -13.45 16.30
N LYS A 42 -10.43 -13.09 15.33
CA LYS A 42 -11.80 -12.60 15.52
C LYS A 42 -11.87 -11.41 16.48
N ALA A 43 -10.88 -10.51 16.37
CA ALA A 43 -10.84 -9.30 17.19
C ALA A 43 -12.04 -8.40 16.89
N ALA A 44 -12.53 -7.69 17.92
CA ALA A 44 -13.69 -6.81 17.79
C ALA A 44 -13.44 -5.66 16.81
N ASP A 45 -12.19 -5.24 16.67
CA ASP A 45 -11.79 -4.13 15.80
C ASP A 45 -11.34 -4.58 14.39
N SER A 46 -11.56 -5.85 14.05
CA SER A 46 -11.11 -6.38 12.76
C SER A 46 -11.69 -5.62 11.57
N ALA A 47 -12.97 -5.26 11.61
CA ALA A 47 -13.62 -4.50 10.54
C ALA A 47 -12.95 -3.11 10.36
N ALA A 48 -12.64 -2.44 11.46
CA ALA A 48 -11.98 -1.14 11.42
C ALA A 48 -10.56 -1.25 10.83
N LEU A 49 -9.81 -2.28 11.20
CA LEU A 49 -8.46 -2.53 10.69
C LEU A 49 -8.48 -2.89 9.21
N VAL A 50 -9.48 -3.65 8.74
CA VAL A 50 -9.65 -3.97 7.33
C VAL A 50 -9.94 -2.68 6.54
N LYS A 51 -10.84 -1.83 7.02
CA LYS A 51 -11.13 -0.55 6.37
C LYS A 51 -9.90 0.34 6.29
N LYS A 52 -9.12 0.39 7.35
CA LYS A 52 -7.87 1.17 7.39
C LYS A 52 -6.86 0.64 6.38
N ALA A 53 -6.73 -0.67 6.26
CA ALA A 53 -5.84 -1.29 5.29
C ALA A 53 -6.28 -0.98 3.85
N ILE A 54 -7.57 -1.06 3.56
CA ILE A 54 -8.13 -0.73 2.26
C ILE A 54 -7.86 0.74 1.92
N ALA A 55 -8.07 1.65 2.88
CA ALA A 55 -7.80 3.08 2.69
C ALA A 55 -6.32 3.33 2.37
N THR A 56 -5.41 2.63 3.04
CA THR A 56 -3.98 2.71 2.79
C THR A 56 -3.63 2.25 1.38
N ILE A 57 -4.23 1.15 0.93
CA ILE A 57 -4.03 0.61 -0.41
C ILE A 57 -4.55 1.59 -1.47
N ASP A 58 -5.75 2.13 -1.28
CA ASP A 58 -6.35 3.09 -2.22
C ASP A 58 -5.51 4.36 -2.32
N SER A 59 -5.00 4.86 -1.21
CA SER A 59 -4.11 6.01 -1.18
C SER A 59 -2.84 5.75 -1.99
N ALA A 60 -2.28 4.55 -1.88
CA ALA A 60 -1.08 4.16 -2.63
C ALA A 60 -1.35 4.13 -4.14
N VAL A 61 -2.53 3.67 -4.55
CA VAL A 61 -2.94 3.68 -5.97
C VAL A 61 -3.01 5.13 -6.48
N THR A 62 -3.65 6.00 -5.71
CA THR A 62 -3.78 7.43 -6.07
C THR A 62 -2.41 8.08 -6.23
N LYS A 63 -1.45 7.72 -5.40
CA LYS A 63 -0.09 8.26 -5.46
C LYS A 63 0.78 7.59 -6.54
N GLY A 64 0.26 6.57 -7.22
CA GLY A 64 1.00 5.86 -8.25
C GLY A 64 2.03 4.87 -7.73
N ILE A 65 2.02 4.56 -6.45
CA ILE A 65 2.96 3.63 -5.82
C ILE A 65 2.57 2.19 -6.13
N LEU A 66 1.28 1.91 -6.16
CA LEU A 66 0.74 0.57 -6.34
C LEU A 66 -0.12 0.53 -7.60
N LYS A 67 0.01 -0.54 -8.39
CA LYS A 67 -0.82 -0.73 -9.58
C LYS A 67 -2.24 -1.09 -9.17
N LYS A 68 -3.21 -0.59 -9.92
CA LYS A 68 -4.64 -0.80 -9.67
C LYS A 68 -4.99 -2.30 -9.57
N ASN A 69 -4.42 -3.12 -10.44
CA ASN A 69 -4.70 -4.56 -10.44
C ASN A 69 -4.18 -5.24 -9.18
N THR A 70 -2.99 -4.86 -8.72
CA THR A 70 -2.41 -5.37 -7.48
C THR A 70 -3.24 -4.94 -6.28
N ALA A 71 -3.67 -3.66 -6.26
CA ALA A 71 -4.52 -3.13 -5.21
C ALA A 71 -5.85 -3.87 -5.13
N SER A 72 -6.49 -4.12 -6.26
CA SER A 72 -7.75 -4.88 -6.33
C SER A 72 -7.60 -6.27 -5.75
N ARG A 73 -6.47 -6.92 -6.02
CA ARG A 73 -6.18 -8.25 -5.50
C ARG A 73 -6.07 -8.22 -3.97
N TYR A 74 -5.35 -7.24 -3.42
CA TYR A 74 -5.20 -7.11 -1.97
C TYR A 74 -6.54 -6.82 -1.29
N VAL A 75 -7.32 -5.89 -1.84
CA VAL A 75 -8.65 -5.53 -1.30
C VAL A 75 -9.56 -6.74 -1.33
N SER A 76 -9.59 -7.48 -2.45
CA SER A 76 -10.41 -8.68 -2.60
C SER A 76 -10.06 -9.72 -1.54
N ARG A 77 -8.79 -9.98 -1.31
CA ARG A 77 -8.35 -10.95 -0.31
C ARG A 77 -8.76 -10.55 1.11
N LEU A 78 -8.63 -9.27 1.44
CA LEU A 78 -9.03 -8.76 2.75
C LEU A 78 -10.53 -8.85 2.93
N SER A 79 -11.31 -8.46 1.92
CA SER A 79 -12.77 -8.50 1.98
C SER A 79 -13.28 -9.92 2.12
N THR A 80 -12.67 -10.88 1.43
CA THR A 80 -13.05 -12.29 1.51
C THR A 80 -12.80 -12.86 2.91
N ARG A 81 -11.71 -12.44 3.55
CA ARG A 81 -11.39 -12.91 4.91
C ARG A 81 -12.26 -12.28 5.99
N SER A 82 -12.75 -11.06 5.75
CA SER A 82 -13.51 -10.33 6.75
C SER A 82 -14.89 -10.95 6.96
N PRO A 83 -15.25 -11.38 8.18
CA PRO A 83 -16.58 -11.94 8.43
C PRO A 83 -17.69 -10.90 8.37
N ALA A 84 -17.36 -9.63 8.42
CA ALA A 84 -18.31 -8.52 8.33
C ALA A 84 -18.59 -8.07 6.91
N ALA A 85 -17.96 -8.69 5.92
CA ALA A 85 -18.15 -8.34 4.52
C ALA A 85 -19.56 -8.64 4.03
#